data_bd2ebef9b1cc43e6a93101d82ff7ad88
#
_entry.id   bd2ebef9b1cc43e6a93101d82ff7ad88
#
_cell.length_a   1.000
_cell.length_b   1.000
_cell.length_c   1.000
_cell.angle_alpha   90.00
_cell.angle_beta   90.00
_cell.angle_gamma   90.00
#
_symmetry.space_group_name_H-M   'P 1'
#
loop_
_entity.id
_entity.type
_entity.pdbx_description
1 polymer ?
#
loop_
_entity_poly.entity_id
_entity_poly.type
_entity_poly.pdbx_seq_one_letter_code
_entity_poly.pdbx_strand_id
1 'polypeptide(L)'
;MTGFVLFFLGSAHLFVIMLSPNSPDALIGIGSVASSLRFVEQHFWLLYLFLLIAVELHGSIGLYRLAVKWGWFDKWGKTPEQTRKVLQKVKTAMTIFFLALGFLTYGAYIKLGMEISNSEKRLEKINTHEAVDELGIVIMEVE
;
A
#
# COMPACT_ATOMS: atom_id res chain seq x y z
N MET A 1 7.80 -20.43 4.03
CA MET A 1 6.46 -19.95 4.45
C MET A 1 6.11 -18.59 3.87
N THR A 2 6.94 -17.55 3.97
CA THR A 2 6.64 -16.19 3.44
C THR A 2 6.32 -16.14 1.94
N GLY A 3 7.01 -16.93 1.11
CA GLY A 3 6.74 -16.99 -0.33
C GLY A 3 5.36 -17.58 -0.68
N PHE A 4 4.89 -18.53 0.09
CA PHE A 4 3.56 -19.12 -0.07
C PHE A 4 2.46 -18.06 0.26
N VAL A 5 2.62 -17.36 1.38
CA VAL A 5 1.71 -16.28 1.76
C VAL A 5 1.70 -15.18 0.70
N LEU A 6 2.89 -14.80 0.20
CA LEU A 6 3.03 -13.80 -0.85
C LEU A 6 2.36 -14.22 -2.17
N PHE A 7 2.45 -15.49 -2.54
CA PHE A 7 1.78 -16.02 -3.73
C PHE A 7 0.25 -15.84 -3.64
N PHE A 8 -0.38 -16.22 -2.53
CA PHE A 8 -1.82 -16.09 -2.37
C PHE A 8 -2.27 -14.63 -2.23
N LEU A 9 -1.62 -13.86 -1.37
CA LEU A 9 -1.98 -12.44 -1.17
C LEU A 9 -1.67 -11.60 -2.43
N GLY A 10 -0.58 -11.88 -3.12
CA GLY A 10 -0.22 -11.22 -4.37
C GLY A 10 -1.20 -11.55 -5.49
N SER A 11 -1.60 -12.81 -5.62
CA SER A 11 -2.62 -13.22 -6.58
C SER A 11 -3.97 -12.55 -6.27
N ALA A 12 -4.40 -12.51 -5.00
CA ALA A 12 -5.61 -11.82 -4.59
C ALA A 12 -5.55 -10.32 -4.91
N HIS A 13 -4.41 -9.68 -4.65
CA HIS A 13 -4.18 -8.28 -4.99
C HIS A 13 -4.30 -8.02 -6.51
N LEU A 14 -3.63 -8.84 -7.34
CA LEU A 14 -3.72 -8.72 -8.79
C LEU A 14 -5.16 -8.95 -9.28
N PHE A 15 -5.85 -9.92 -8.73
CA PHE A 15 -7.24 -10.21 -9.06
C PHE A 15 -8.17 -9.03 -8.76
N VAL A 16 -8.00 -8.39 -7.59
CA VAL A 16 -8.76 -7.18 -7.22
C VAL A 16 -8.49 -6.03 -8.19
N ILE A 17 -7.23 -5.83 -8.61
CA ILE A 17 -6.89 -4.76 -9.57
C ILE A 17 -7.49 -5.06 -10.95
N MET A 18 -7.38 -6.31 -11.43
CA MET A 18 -7.82 -6.68 -12.78
C MET A 18 -9.34 -6.79 -12.92
N LEU A 19 -10.04 -7.18 -11.85
CA LEU A 19 -11.50 -7.31 -11.86
C LEU A 19 -12.22 -6.09 -11.31
N SER A 20 -11.53 -5.02 -10.99
CA SER A 20 -12.14 -3.74 -10.61
C SER A 20 -12.71 -3.06 -11.87
N PRO A 21 -13.96 -3.37 -12.29
CA PRO A 21 -14.36 -3.26 -13.69
C PRO A 21 -14.86 -1.89 -14.10
N ASN A 22 -15.00 -0.91 -13.26
CA ASN A 22 -15.80 0.27 -13.60
C ASN A 22 -15.24 1.60 -13.11
N SER A 23 -13.94 1.84 -13.31
CA SER A 23 -13.53 3.22 -13.54
C SER A 23 -13.69 3.48 -15.03
N PRO A 24 -14.47 4.48 -15.47
CA PRO A 24 -14.49 4.93 -16.86
C PRO A 24 -13.08 5.30 -17.38
N ASP A 25 -12.14 5.40 -16.47
CA ASP A 25 -10.73 5.62 -16.67
C ASP A 25 -9.92 4.39 -16.26
N ALA A 26 -9.90 3.36 -17.10
CA ALA A 26 -9.09 2.16 -16.88
C ALA A 26 -7.59 2.48 -16.65
N LEU A 27 -7.11 3.61 -17.14
CA LEU A 27 -5.78 4.18 -16.87
C LEU A 27 -5.65 4.73 -15.44
N ILE A 28 -6.71 5.25 -14.84
CA ILE A 28 -6.73 5.76 -13.47
C ILE A 28 -6.84 4.60 -12.45
N GLY A 29 -7.39 3.46 -12.85
CA GLY A 29 -7.55 2.28 -12.00
C GLY A 29 -6.25 1.68 -11.46
N ILE A 30 -5.12 1.92 -12.12
CA ILE A 30 -3.78 1.42 -11.74
C ILE A 30 -2.97 2.48 -10.97
N GLY A 31 -3.42 3.75 -10.99
CA GLY A 31 -2.69 4.85 -10.37
C GLY A 31 -2.74 4.85 -8.84
N SER A 32 -1.89 5.69 -8.25
CA SER A 32 -1.79 5.88 -6.79
C SER A 32 -3.10 6.37 -6.16
N VAL A 33 -3.87 7.18 -6.88
CA VAL A 33 -5.17 7.69 -6.44
C VAL A 33 -6.19 6.56 -6.28
N ALA A 34 -6.38 5.75 -7.31
CA ALA A 34 -7.30 4.61 -7.25
C ALA A 34 -6.90 3.58 -6.20
N SER A 35 -5.60 3.33 -6.04
CA SER A 35 -5.08 2.47 -4.99
C SER A 35 -5.37 3.03 -3.60
N SER A 36 -5.20 4.34 -3.40
CA SER A 36 -5.47 5.01 -2.12
C SER A 36 -6.96 4.99 -1.74
N LEU A 37 -7.85 5.18 -2.71
CA LEU A 37 -9.30 5.09 -2.49
C LEU A 37 -9.72 3.66 -2.11
N ARG A 38 -9.16 2.63 -2.75
CA ARG A 38 -9.41 1.23 -2.35
C ARG A 38 -9.00 0.94 -0.92
N PHE A 39 -7.90 1.55 -0.45
CA PHE A 39 -7.50 1.41 0.95
C PHE A 39 -8.58 1.88 1.92
N VAL A 40 -9.17 3.04 1.67
CA VAL A 40 -10.08 3.72 2.59
C VAL A 40 -11.52 3.29 2.38
N GLU A 41 -12.03 3.36 1.16
CA GLU A 41 -13.47 3.14 0.86
C GLU A 41 -13.84 1.67 0.75
N GLN A 42 -12.99 0.86 0.14
CA GLN A 42 -13.25 -0.57 -0.03
C GLN A 42 -12.70 -1.43 1.10
N HIS A 43 -12.14 -0.82 2.15
CA HIS A 43 -11.61 -1.51 3.34
C HIS A 43 -10.51 -2.56 3.05
N PHE A 44 -9.80 -2.44 1.91
CA PHE A 44 -8.69 -3.34 1.57
C PHE A 44 -7.40 -3.08 2.36
N TRP A 45 -7.42 -2.10 3.27
CA TRP A 45 -6.25 -1.76 4.11
C TRP A 45 -5.67 -2.99 4.84
N LEU A 46 -6.51 -3.92 5.30
CA LEU A 46 -6.05 -5.11 6.00
C LEU A 46 -5.30 -6.08 5.07
N LEU A 47 -5.84 -6.33 3.87
CA LEU A 47 -5.18 -7.15 2.85
C LEU A 47 -3.81 -6.56 2.49
N TYR A 48 -3.75 -5.25 2.25
CA TYR A 48 -2.52 -4.56 1.89
C TYR A 48 -1.51 -4.54 3.04
N LEU A 49 -1.96 -4.48 4.29
CA LEU A 49 -1.08 -4.57 5.45
C LEU A 49 -0.39 -5.95 5.52
N PHE A 50 -1.14 -7.03 5.36
CA PHE A 50 -0.55 -8.37 5.34
C PHE A 50 0.35 -8.60 4.12
N LEU A 51 -0.07 -8.10 2.96
CA LEU A 51 0.72 -8.17 1.75
C LEU A 51 2.06 -7.43 1.92
N LEU A 52 2.03 -6.21 2.45
CA LEU A 52 3.20 -5.40 2.74
C LEU A 52 4.18 -6.16 3.65
N ILE A 53 3.71 -6.66 4.80
CA ILE A 53 4.55 -7.41 5.73
C ILE A 53 5.15 -8.64 5.04
N ALA A 54 4.36 -9.36 4.26
CA ALA A 54 4.83 -10.54 3.53
C ALA A 54 5.90 -10.20 2.49
N VAL A 55 5.72 -9.13 1.71
CA VAL A 55 6.68 -8.63 0.71
C VAL A 55 7.98 -8.21 1.38
N GLU A 56 7.90 -7.38 2.43
CA GLU A 56 9.08 -6.84 3.11
C GLU A 56 9.89 -7.93 3.81
N LEU A 57 9.23 -8.87 4.48
CA LEU A 57 9.93 -10.01 5.09
C LEU A 57 10.52 -10.96 4.06
N HIS A 58 9.80 -11.22 2.96
CA HIS A 58 10.33 -12.08 1.89
C HIS A 58 11.52 -11.44 1.19
N GLY A 59 11.41 -10.16 0.85
CA GLY A 59 12.47 -9.39 0.20
C GLY A 59 13.71 -9.23 1.07
N SER A 60 13.56 -8.84 2.33
CA SER A 60 14.68 -8.65 3.26
C SER A 60 15.43 -9.97 3.54
N ILE A 61 14.69 -11.07 3.78
CA ILE A 61 15.30 -12.39 3.98
C ILE A 61 15.96 -12.90 2.69
N GLY A 62 15.33 -12.68 1.53
CA GLY A 62 15.86 -13.05 0.23
C GLY A 62 17.17 -12.32 -0.07
N LEU A 63 17.20 -11.00 0.12
CA LEU A 63 18.37 -10.17 -0.08
C LEU A 63 19.51 -10.53 0.88
N TYR A 64 19.19 -10.77 2.16
CA TYR A 64 20.16 -11.26 3.12
C TYR A 64 20.81 -12.57 2.69
N ARG A 65 20.02 -13.56 2.25
CA ARG A 65 20.53 -14.86 1.77
C ARG A 65 21.41 -14.69 0.55
N LEU A 66 21.05 -13.80 -0.36
CA LEU A 66 21.80 -13.50 -1.55
C LEU A 66 23.16 -12.87 -1.20
N ALA A 67 23.16 -11.90 -0.30
CA ALA A 67 24.36 -11.22 0.19
C ALA A 67 25.32 -12.20 0.90
N VAL A 68 24.79 -13.14 1.69
CA VAL A 68 25.58 -14.22 2.31
C VAL A 68 26.16 -15.15 1.25
N LYS A 69 25.35 -15.56 0.26
CA LYS A 69 25.81 -16.44 -0.84
C LYS A 69 26.94 -15.81 -1.66
N TRP A 70 26.91 -14.49 -1.83
CA TRP A 70 27.95 -13.78 -2.58
C TRP A 70 29.14 -13.36 -1.72
N GLY A 71 29.18 -13.72 -0.44
CA GLY A 71 30.29 -13.44 0.46
C GLY A 71 30.52 -11.98 0.79
N TRP A 72 29.48 -11.13 0.67
CA TRP A 72 29.61 -9.67 0.91
C TRP A 72 30.11 -9.34 2.32
N PHE A 73 29.88 -10.22 3.28
CA PHE A 73 30.21 -10.01 4.69
C PHE A 73 31.34 -10.90 5.21
N ASP A 74 31.98 -11.71 4.36
CA ASP A 74 33.01 -12.69 4.80
C ASP A 74 34.22 -12.01 5.45
N LYS A 75 34.49 -10.77 5.05
CA LYS A 75 35.63 -9.98 5.57
C LYS A 75 35.31 -9.18 6.84
N TRP A 76 34.05 -9.18 7.31
CA TRP A 76 33.61 -8.33 8.42
C TRP A 76 33.84 -8.95 9.80
N GLY A 77 34.16 -10.24 9.88
CA GLY A 77 34.47 -10.95 11.12
C GLY A 77 35.85 -11.59 11.05
N LYS A 78 36.62 -11.49 12.14
CA LYS A 78 37.95 -12.15 12.28
C LYS A 78 37.81 -13.62 12.66
N THR A 79 36.70 -14.02 13.22
CA THR A 79 36.36 -15.38 13.64
C THR A 79 35.00 -15.79 13.13
N PRO A 80 34.71 -17.10 12.94
CA PRO A 80 33.37 -17.57 12.51
C PRO A 80 32.25 -17.10 13.40
N GLU A 81 32.49 -17.01 14.71
CA GLU A 81 31.49 -16.54 15.67
C GLU A 81 31.20 -15.04 15.51
N GLN A 82 32.23 -14.21 15.31
CA GLN A 82 32.09 -12.77 15.03
C GLN A 82 31.34 -12.54 13.72
N THR A 83 31.70 -13.27 12.66
CA THR A 83 31.01 -13.21 11.38
C THR A 83 29.52 -13.52 11.53
N ARG A 84 29.17 -14.57 12.30
CA ARG A 84 27.77 -14.90 12.55
C ARG A 84 27.01 -13.80 13.30
N LYS A 85 27.64 -13.15 14.29
CA LYS A 85 27.03 -12.02 15.03
C LYS A 85 26.82 -10.81 14.12
N VAL A 86 27.78 -10.51 13.24
CA VAL A 86 27.65 -9.44 12.24
C VAL A 86 26.50 -9.73 11.27
N LEU A 87 26.45 -10.94 10.73
CA LEU A 87 25.39 -11.37 9.82
C LEU A 87 23.99 -11.27 10.44
N GLN A 88 23.85 -11.61 11.72
CA GLN A 88 22.58 -11.45 12.44
C GLN A 88 22.18 -9.97 12.55
N LYS A 89 23.13 -9.09 12.90
CA LYS A 89 22.88 -7.63 12.96
C LYS A 89 22.48 -7.06 11.61
N VAL A 90 23.19 -7.44 10.55
CA VAL A 90 22.87 -7.02 9.18
C VAL A 90 21.48 -7.48 8.77
N LYS A 91 21.13 -8.74 9.02
CA LYS A 91 19.78 -9.26 8.76
C LYS A 91 18.72 -8.42 9.47
N THR A 92 18.89 -8.17 10.76
CA THR A 92 17.92 -7.39 11.57
C THR A 92 17.84 -5.96 11.06
N ALA A 93 18.98 -5.30 10.77
CA ALA A 93 18.99 -3.95 10.24
C ALA A 93 18.28 -3.84 8.89
N MET A 94 18.51 -4.78 7.97
CA MET A 94 17.83 -4.84 6.68
C MET A 94 16.32 -5.01 6.86
N THR A 95 15.91 -5.94 7.72
CA THR A 95 14.48 -6.19 7.98
C THR A 95 13.80 -4.94 8.55
N ILE A 96 14.40 -4.27 9.54
CA ILE A 96 13.86 -3.05 10.13
C ILE A 96 13.79 -1.93 9.08
N PHE A 97 14.83 -1.76 8.28
CA PHE A 97 14.87 -0.74 7.23
C PHE A 97 13.73 -0.91 6.22
N PHE A 98 13.55 -2.12 5.68
CA PHE A 98 12.51 -2.39 4.70
C PHE A 98 11.11 -2.26 5.32
N LEU A 99 10.89 -2.79 6.52
CA LEU A 99 9.61 -2.61 7.21
C LEU A 99 9.29 -1.14 7.47
N ALA A 100 10.27 -0.34 7.87
CA ALA A 100 10.06 1.10 8.07
C ALA A 100 9.65 1.81 6.78
N LEU A 101 10.33 1.54 5.66
CA LEU A 101 9.96 2.07 4.35
C LEU A 101 8.55 1.63 3.95
N GLY A 102 8.22 0.36 4.13
CA GLY A 102 6.91 -0.18 3.82
C GLY A 102 5.80 0.50 4.64
N PHE A 103 5.99 0.67 5.94
CA PHE A 103 5.02 1.37 6.79
C PHE A 103 4.88 2.85 6.46
N LEU A 104 5.96 3.54 6.08
CA LEU A 104 5.89 4.91 5.60
C LEU A 104 5.06 5.01 4.32
N THR A 105 5.31 4.13 3.36
CA THR A 105 4.53 4.06 2.12
C THR A 105 3.05 3.76 2.40
N TYR A 106 2.78 2.80 3.26
CA TYR A 106 1.43 2.43 3.68
C TYR A 106 0.68 3.62 4.31
N GLY A 107 1.33 4.34 5.23
CA GLY A 107 0.77 5.54 5.85
C GLY A 107 0.50 6.66 4.84
N ALA A 108 1.39 6.85 3.85
CA ALA A 108 1.18 7.82 2.79
C ALA A 108 -0.04 7.48 1.92
N TYR A 109 -0.26 6.21 1.57
CA TYR A 109 -1.45 5.78 0.83
C TYR A 109 -2.75 5.98 1.61
N ILE A 110 -2.77 5.68 2.91
CA ILE A 110 -3.94 5.94 3.76
C ILE A 110 -4.24 7.45 3.81
N LYS A 111 -3.22 8.27 4.07
CA LYS A 111 -3.38 9.72 4.13
C LYS A 111 -3.95 10.27 2.82
N LEU A 112 -3.36 9.91 1.69
CA LEU A 112 -3.81 10.33 0.38
C LEU A 112 -5.26 9.90 0.10
N GLY A 113 -5.60 8.65 0.43
CA GLY A 113 -6.97 8.13 0.27
C GLY A 113 -8.00 8.88 1.10
N MET A 114 -7.67 9.23 2.36
CA MET A 114 -8.54 10.03 3.20
C MET A 114 -8.73 11.46 2.69
N GLU A 115 -7.66 12.09 2.20
CA GLU A 115 -7.73 13.45 1.64
C GLU A 115 -8.64 13.49 0.40
N ILE A 116 -8.49 12.51 -0.50
CA ILE A 116 -9.30 12.43 -1.73
C ILE A 116 -10.75 12.14 -1.40
N SER A 117 -11.04 11.13 -0.57
CA SER A 117 -12.41 10.78 -0.16
C SER A 117 -13.11 11.95 0.53
N ASN A 118 -12.41 12.70 1.39
CA ASN A 118 -12.97 13.88 2.02
C ASN A 118 -13.25 15.02 1.03
N SER A 119 -12.41 15.17 0.00
CA SER A 119 -12.61 16.17 -1.04
C SER A 119 -13.83 15.85 -1.91
N GLU A 120 -13.99 14.59 -2.31
CA GLU A 120 -15.16 14.12 -3.06
C GLU A 120 -16.46 14.34 -2.29
N LYS A 121 -16.49 13.99 -0.99
CA LYS A 121 -17.66 14.23 -0.13
C LYS A 121 -18.00 15.71 0.05
N ARG A 122 -17.00 16.60 0.03
CA ARG A 122 -17.24 18.05 0.06
C ARG A 122 -17.87 18.55 -1.24
N LEU A 123 -17.36 18.10 -2.38
CA LEU A 123 -17.90 18.45 -3.69
C LEU A 123 -19.34 17.95 -3.86
N GLU A 124 -19.62 16.72 -3.44
CA GLU A 124 -20.97 16.16 -3.45
C GLU A 124 -21.95 17.00 -2.62
N LYS A 125 -21.53 17.45 -1.43
CA LYS A 125 -22.36 18.32 -0.59
C LYS A 125 -22.64 19.68 -1.24
N ILE A 126 -21.65 20.29 -1.88
CA ILE A 126 -21.83 21.58 -2.58
C ILE A 126 -22.82 21.41 -3.73
N ASN A 127 -22.62 20.38 -4.57
CA ASN A 127 -23.50 20.12 -5.71
C ASN A 127 -24.94 19.81 -5.27
N THR A 128 -25.12 19.09 -4.15
CA THR A 128 -26.47 18.85 -3.60
C THR A 128 -27.11 20.11 -3.05
N HIS A 129 -26.38 21.02 -2.42
CA HIS A 129 -26.91 22.30 -1.97
C HIS A 129 -27.31 23.20 -3.14
N GLU A 130 -26.45 23.31 -4.16
CA GLU A 130 -26.74 24.09 -5.36
C GLU A 130 -28.01 23.56 -6.08
N ALA A 131 -28.12 22.23 -6.22
CA ALA A 131 -29.29 21.62 -6.85
C ALA A 131 -30.61 21.85 -6.05
N VAL A 132 -30.54 21.88 -4.71
CA VAL A 132 -31.67 22.17 -3.87
C VAL A 132 -32.09 23.65 -3.96
N ASP A 133 -31.10 24.55 -4.02
CA ASP A 133 -31.34 25.99 -4.17
C ASP A 133 -31.93 26.31 -5.55
N GLU A 134 -31.46 25.70 -6.62
CA GLU A 134 -32.03 25.83 -7.97
C GLU A 134 -33.47 25.33 -8.04
N LEU A 135 -33.74 24.16 -7.45
CA LEU A 135 -35.11 23.62 -7.37
C LEU A 135 -36.05 24.51 -6.55
N GLY A 136 -35.55 25.10 -5.46
CA GLY A 136 -36.29 26.04 -4.62
C GLY A 136 -36.67 27.31 -5.36
N ILE A 137 -35.77 27.84 -6.20
CA ILE A 137 -36.04 29.02 -7.03
C ILE A 137 -37.12 28.71 -8.08
N VAL A 138 -37.03 27.54 -8.73
CA VAL A 138 -38.00 27.14 -9.76
C VAL A 138 -39.43 26.98 -9.17
N ILE A 139 -39.54 26.49 -7.96
CA ILE A 139 -40.85 26.33 -7.29
C ILE A 139 -41.47 27.70 -6.94
N MET A 140 -40.65 28.68 -6.57
CA MET A 140 -41.16 30.04 -6.26
C MET A 140 -41.54 30.86 -7.51
N GLU A 141 -41.01 30.53 -8.68
CA GLU A 141 -41.41 31.18 -9.95
C GLU A 141 -42.74 30.64 -10.55
N VAL A 142 -43.25 29.51 -10.04
CA VAL A 142 -44.46 28.86 -10.57
C VAL A 142 -45.71 29.21 -9.74
N GLU A 143 -45.61 29.89 -8.60
CA GLU A 143 -46.71 30.44 -7.82
C GLU A 143 -47.06 31.87 -8.22
#